data_975fa0bf17c2a2e10490fe47701c0094
#
_entry.id   975fa0bf17c2a2e10490fe47701c0094
#
_cell.length_a   1.000
_cell.length_b   1.000
_cell.length_c   1.000
_cell.angle_alpha   90.00
_cell.angle_beta   90.00
_cell.angle_gamma   90.00
#
_symmetry.space_group_name_H-M   'P 1'
#
loop_
_entity.id
_entity.type
_entity.pdbx_description
1 polymer ?
#
loop_
_entity_poly.entity_id
_entity_poly.type
_entity_poly.pdbx_seq_one_letter_code
_entity_poly.pdbx_strand_id
1 'polypeptide(L)'
;TQRQVAMHDVCRILLVDDGSKDRTWELIAGFHQENRLVSGLKLAHNRGHQNALLAGLMTARERADCAISLDADLQDDIDVLDAFLDKYHEGCEVVYGVRNKRDTDTLFKRSTAQGFYKFMKMLGVDIVYNHADYRLMGKRALDALAQYKEVNLFLRGIVPEIGFKSGVVTYDRHDA
;
A
#
# COMPACT_ATOMS: atom_id res chain seq x y z
N THR A 1 -2.58 -20.73 -19.38
CA THR A 1 -1.73 -21.59 -18.55
C THR A 1 -2.08 -21.29 -17.12
N GLN A 2 -2.90 -22.14 -16.46
CA GLN A 2 -3.19 -22.05 -15.05
C GLN A 2 -1.85 -22.23 -14.31
N ARG A 3 -1.30 -21.17 -13.71
CA ARG A 3 -0.26 -21.28 -12.71
C ARG A 3 -0.86 -21.99 -11.51
N GLN A 4 -0.36 -23.17 -11.18
CA GLN A 4 -0.56 -23.75 -9.86
C GLN A 4 0.04 -22.76 -8.86
N VAL A 5 -0.83 -22.07 -8.12
CA VAL A 5 -0.45 -21.37 -6.88
C VAL A 5 0.19 -22.43 -6.00
N ALA A 6 1.45 -22.22 -5.63
CA ALA A 6 2.14 -23.16 -4.74
C ALA A 6 1.32 -23.26 -3.45
N MET A 7 1.12 -24.46 -2.94
CA MET A 7 0.22 -24.83 -1.83
C MET A 7 0.54 -24.15 -0.48
N HIS A 8 1.32 -23.07 -0.46
CA HIS A 8 1.80 -22.39 0.74
C HIS A 8 1.42 -20.88 0.83
N ASP A 9 0.78 -20.31 -0.20
CA ASP A 9 0.40 -18.90 -0.16
C ASP A 9 -0.91 -18.72 0.59
N VAL A 10 -0.83 -18.55 1.91
CA VAL A 10 -2.00 -18.21 2.72
C VAL A 10 -2.19 -16.71 2.72
N CYS A 11 -3.14 -16.23 1.90
CA CYS A 11 -3.54 -14.83 1.90
C CYS A 11 -4.42 -14.53 3.13
N ARG A 12 -4.12 -13.43 3.84
CA ARG A 12 -4.89 -12.96 4.99
C ARG A 12 -5.26 -11.50 4.78
N ILE A 13 -6.42 -11.11 5.32
CA ILE A 13 -6.89 -9.72 5.30
C ILE A 13 -6.75 -9.16 6.72
N LEU A 14 -6.07 -8.02 6.84
CA LEU A 14 -6.00 -7.24 8.06
C LEU A 14 -6.75 -5.92 7.85
N LEU A 15 -7.90 -5.77 8.48
CA LEU A 15 -8.70 -4.55 8.49
C LEU A 15 -8.22 -3.65 9.64
N VAL A 16 -7.87 -2.41 9.33
CA VAL A 16 -7.36 -1.45 10.33
C VAL A 16 -8.41 -0.37 10.56
N ASP A 17 -8.90 -0.28 11.80
CA ASP A 17 -9.85 0.73 12.26
C ASP A 17 -9.11 1.84 13.02
N ASP A 18 -9.07 3.05 12.47
CA ASP A 18 -8.44 4.23 13.06
C ASP A 18 -9.33 4.89 14.14
N GLY A 19 -9.85 4.07 15.06
CA GLY A 19 -10.64 4.53 16.19
C GLY A 19 -12.02 5.03 15.83
N SER A 20 -12.71 4.37 14.91
CA SER A 20 -14.08 4.70 14.50
C SER A 20 -15.04 4.70 15.67
N LYS A 21 -16.04 5.58 15.61
CA LYS A 21 -17.09 5.75 16.62
C LYS A 21 -18.42 5.11 16.25
N ASP A 22 -18.51 4.63 15.01
CA ASP A 22 -19.67 3.94 14.45
C ASP A 22 -19.54 2.41 14.59
N ARG A 23 -20.31 1.67 13.83
CA ARG A 23 -20.34 0.20 13.87
C ARG A 23 -19.16 -0.50 13.14
N THR A 24 -18.18 0.25 12.64
CA THR A 24 -17.06 -0.31 11.86
C THR A 24 -16.37 -1.45 12.59
N TRP A 25 -16.03 -1.27 13.87
CA TRP A 25 -15.37 -2.33 14.64
C TRP A 25 -16.23 -3.56 14.87
N GLU A 26 -17.53 -3.37 15.11
CA GLU A 26 -18.49 -4.50 15.22
C GLU A 26 -18.50 -5.34 13.94
N LEU A 27 -18.54 -4.70 12.77
CA LEU A 27 -18.52 -5.37 11.47
C LEU A 27 -17.20 -6.14 11.26
N ILE A 28 -16.06 -5.54 11.58
CA ILE A 28 -14.75 -6.19 11.49
C ILE A 28 -14.71 -7.44 12.39
N ALA A 29 -15.19 -7.33 13.62
CA ALA A 29 -15.25 -8.45 14.55
C ALA A 29 -16.17 -9.58 14.05
N GLY A 30 -17.29 -9.22 13.41
CA GLY A 30 -18.19 -10.16 12.75
C GLY A 30 -17.51 -10.92 11.61
N PHE A 31 -16.84 -10.22 10.71
CA PHE A 31 -16.07 -10.85 9.63
C PHE A 31 -15.01 -11.83 10.13
N HIS A 32 -14.34 -11.50 11.23
CA HIS A 32 -13.37 -12.43 11.83
C HIS A 32 -14.02 -13.71 12.35
N GLN A 33 -15.24 -13.64 12.90
CA GLN A 33 -15.97 -14.81 13.37
C GLN A 33 -16.38 -15.73 12.22
N GLU A 34 -16.79 -15.14 11.10
CA GLU A 34 -17.21 -15.86 9.90
C GLU A 34 -16.03 -16.43 9.12
N ASN A 35 -14.92 -15.69 9.04
CA ASN A 35 -13.74 -16.09 8.29
C ASN A 35 -12.44 -15.79 9.06
N ARG A 36 -11.74 -16.85 9.48
CA ARG A 36 -10.47 -16.76 10.23
C ARG A 36 -9.30 -16.18 9.43
N LEU A 37 -9.42 -16.03 8.12
CA LEU A 37 -8.43 -15.32 7.29
C LEU A 37 -8.56 -13.80 7.41
N VAL A 38 -9.71 -13.30 7.91
CA VAL A 38 -9.93 -11.88 8.20
C VAL A 38 -9.54 -11.61 9.65
N SER A 39 -8.76 -10.57 9.87
CA SER A 39 -8.36 -10.08 11.19
C SER A 39 -8.59 -8.58 11.29
N GLY A 40 -8.73 -8.07 12.50
CA GLY A 40 -8.91 -6.64 12.75
C GLY A 40 -7.82 -6.10 13.66
N LEU A 41 -7.45 -4.84 13.43
CA LEU A 41 -6.63 -4.02 14.31
C LEU A 41 -7.38 -2.72 14.60
N LYS A 42 -7.68 -2.42 15.87
CA LYS A 42 -8.32 -1.17 16.27
C LYS A 42 -7.36 -0.27 17.01
N LEU A 43 -7.24 0.97 16.58
CA LEU A 43 -6.52 1.99 17.34
C LEU A 43 -7.42 2.56 18.44
N ALA A 44 -6.82 2.90 19.59
CA ALA A 44 -7.56 3.42 20.75
C ALA A 44 -8.33 4.73 20.45
N HIS A 45 -7.84 5.50 19.49
CA HIS A 45 -8.47 6.73 19.00
C HIS A 45 -7.89 7.06 17.61
N ASN A 46 -8.55 7.95 16.88
CA ASN A 46 -8.11 8.38 15.57
C ASN A 46 -6.70 9.01 15.64
N ARG A 47 -5.78 8.43 14.85
CA ARG A 47 -4.38 8.86 14.72
C ARG A 47 -4.04 9.35 13.32
N GLY A 48 -5.00 9.28 12.42
CA GLY A 48 -4.89 9.64 11.02
C GLY A 48 -4.36 8.50 10.16
N HIS A 49 -4.69 8.58 8.88
CA HIS A 49 -4.47 7.54 7.88
C HIS A 49 -3.04 6.95 7.88
N GLN A 50 -2.00 7.79 7.93
CA GLN A 50 -0.61 7.32 7.89
C GLN A 50 -0.23 6.47 9.10
N ASN A 51 -0.71 6.83 10.30
CA ASN A 51 -0.45 6.05 11.51
C ASN A 51 -1.25 4.75 11.53
N ALA A 52 -2.48 4.75 11.04
CA ALA A 52 -3.28 3.55 10.89
C ALA A 52 -2.63 2.59 9.89
N LEU A 53 -2.19 3.09 8.74
CA LEU A 53 -1.46 2.32 7.74
C LEU A 53 -0.16 1.73 8.32
N LEU A 54 0.64 2.54 9.03
CA LEU A 54 1.86 2.07 9.67
C LEU A 54 1.57 0.96 10.70
N ALA A 55 0.54 1.13 11.53
CA ALA A 55 0.16 0.11 12.51
C ALA A 55 -0.22 -1.21 11.84
N GLY A 56 -0.96 -1.15 10.73
CA GLY A 56 -1.29 -2.31 9.90
C GLY A 56 -0.06 -3.00 9.32
N LEU A 57 0.84 -2.23 8.71
CA LEU A 57 2.09 -2.74 8.12
C LEU A 57 3.01 -3.38 9.18
N MET A 58 3.15 -2.76 10.35
CA MET A 58 3.96 -3.32 11.45
C MET A 58 3.34 -4.60 12.02
N THR A 59 2.02 -4.70 12.08
CA THR A 59 1.33 -5.94 12.49
C THR A 59 1.52 -7.04 11.44
N ALA A 60 1.38 -6.73 10.15
CA ALA A 60 1.58 -7.67 9.05
C ALA A 60 3.03 -8.16 8.99
N ARG A 61 4.00 -7.28 9.23
CA ARG A 61 5.44 -7.59 9.26
C ARG A 61 5.79 -8.80 10.12
N GLU A 62 5.07 -9.02 11.23
CA GLU A 62 5.37 -10.11 12.16
C GLU A 62 4.93 -11.49 11.64
N ARG A 63 4.07 -11.54 10.62
CA ARG A 63 3.36 -12.76 10.22
C ARG A 63 3.31 -13.04 8.73
N ALA A 64 3.81 -12.13 7.90
CA ALA A 64 3.70 -12.22 6.45
C ALA A 64 5.07 -12.00 5.77
N ASP A 65 5.27 -12.65 4.64
CA ASP A 65 6.44 -12.45 3.78
C ASP A 65 6.34 -11.14 2.98
N CYS A 66 5.12 -10.71 2.67
CA CYS A 66 4.82 -9.40 2.11
C CYS A 66 3.43 -8.93 2.55
N ALA A 67 3.19 -7.64 2.46
CA ALA A 67 1.91 -7.01 2.72
C ALA A 67 1.54 -6.07 1.58
N ILE A 68 0.29 -6.12 1.13
CA ILE A 68 -0.28 -5.17 0.19
C ILE A 68 -1.23 -4.27 0.96
N SER A 69 -0.98 -2.97 0.94
CA SER A 69 -1.87 -1.95 1.51
C SER A 69 -2.77 -1.36 0.44
N LEU A 70 -4.03 -1.14 0.76
CA LEU A 70 -5.00 -0.46 -0.08
C LEU A 70 -6.03 0.27 0.78
N ASP A 71 -6.65 1.30 0.21
CA ASP A 71 -7.72 2.04 0.86
C ASP A 71 -9.03 1.22 0.86
N ALA A 72 -9.82 1.32 1.93
CA ALA A 72 -11.08 0.59 2.07
C ALA A 72 -12.27 1.29 1.38
N ASP A 73 -12.01 2.24 0.48
CA ASP A 73 -13.03 3.01 -0.24
C ASP A 73 -13.53 2.32 -1.54
N LEU A 74 -13.02 1.13 -1.82
CA LEU A 74 -13.33 0.30 -3.00
C LEU A 74 -13.03 0.99 -4.35
N GLN A 75 -12.17 1.99 -4.37
CA GLN A 75 -11.81 2.69 -5.60
C GLN A 75 -10.57 2.11 -6.28
N ASP A 76 -9.71 1.43 -5.54
CA ASP A 76 -8.53 0.78 -6.08
C ASP A 76 -8.91 -0.59 -6.66
N ASP A 77 -8.42 -0.88 -7.86
CA ASP A 77 -8.70 -2.13 -8.57
C ASP A 77 -8.01 -3.31 -7.88
N ILE A 78 -8.81 -4.25 -7.36
CA ILE A 78 -8.30 -5.45 -6.69
C ILE A 78 -7.87 -6.55 -7.67
N ASP A 79 -8.28 -6.49 -8.94
CA ASP A 79 -7.93 -7.51 -9.93
C ASP A 79 -6.44 -7.48 -10.31
N VAL A 80 -5.73 -6.40 -9.95
CA VAL A 80 -4.28 -6.27 -10.18
C VAL A 80 -3.41 -6.83 -9.04
N LEU A 81 -3.99 -7.42 -7.98
CA LEU A 81 -3.23 -7.98 -6.85
C LEU A 81 -2.21 -9.05 -7.30
N ASP A 82 -2.58 -9.89 -8.26
CA ASP A 82 -1.68 -10.90 -8.80
C ASP A 82 -0.46 -10.26 -9.49
N ALA A 83 -0.64 -9.13 -10.16
CA ALA A 83 0.47 -8.41 -10.78
C ALA A 83 1.46 -7.83 -9.75
N PHE A 84 0.99 -7.43 -8.55
CA PHE A 84 1.87 -7.06 -7.45
C PHE A 84 2.71 -8.23 -6.96
N LEU A 85 2.09 -9.41 -6.80
CA LEU A 85 2.79 -10.64 -6.38
C LEU A 85 3.79 -11.09 -7.45
N ASP A 86 3.44 -10.99 -8.74
CA ASP A 86 4.37 -11.30 -9.83
C ASP A 86 5.64 -10.43 -9.73
N LYS A 87 5.49 -9.13 -9.49
CA LYS A 87 6.63 -8.22 -9.30
C LYS A 87 7.46 -8.55 -8.05
N TYR A 88 6.81 -8.97 -6.97
CA TYR A 88 7.49 -9.43 -5.78
C TYR A 88 8.30 -10.70 -6.06
N HIS A 89 7.76 -11.67 -6.78
CA HIS A 89 8.47 -12.87 -7.21
C HIS A 89 9.61 -12.59 -8.21
N GLU A 90 9.55 -11.49 -8.97
CA GLU A 90 10.68 -10.96 -9.76
C GLU A 90 11.78 -10.33 -8.89
N GLY A 91 11.63 -10.32 -7.57
CA GLY A 91 12.58 -9.81 -6.59
C GLY A 91 12.43 -8.32 -6.28
N CYS A 92 11.28 -7.70 -6.55
CA CYS A 92 10.97 -6.36 -6.09
C CYS A 92 10.51 -6.42 -4.63
N GLU A 93 11.16 -5.69 -3.74
CA GLU A 93 10.77 -5.59 -2.31
C GLU A 93 9.72 -4.50 -2.07
N VAL A 94 9.55 -3.58 -3.01
CA VAL A 94 8.49 -2.58 -3.00
C VAL A 94 7.84 -2.54 -4.37
N VAL A 95 6.50 -2.63 -4.43
CA VAL A 95 5.76 -2.48 -5.68
C VAL A 95 4.72 -1.39 -5.49
N TYR A 96 4.77 -0.37 -6.34
CA TYR A 96 3.86 0.77 -6.28
C TYR A 96 2.69 0.58 -7.23
N GLY A 97 1.47 0.76 -6.72
CA GLY A 97 0.29 0.96 -7.54
C GLY A 97 0.26 2.37 -8.09
N VAL A 98 0.22 2.51 -9.39
CA VAL A 98 0.17 3.79 -10.08
C VAL A 98 -1.13 3.87 -10.88
N ARG A 99 -1.93 4.90 -10.59
CA ARG A 99 -3.19 5.11 -11.29
C ARG A 99 -2.93 5.51 -12.74
N ASN A 100 -3.61 4.86 -13.68
CA ASN A 100 -3.62 5.29 -15.08
C ASN A 100 -4.17 6.72 -15.17
N LYS A 101 -3.56 7.54 -16.02
CA LYS A 101 -4.00 8.93 -16.21
C LYS A 101 -5.36 8.95 -16.89
N ARG A 102 -6.32 9.69 -16.34
CA ARG A 102 -7.49 10.12 -17.13
C ARG A 102 -7.04 11.13 -18.20
N ASP A 103 -7.54 11.01 -19.41
CA ASP A 103 -7.28 11.92 -20.54
C ASP A 103 -7.78 13.36 -20.32
N THR A 104 -8.37 13.66 -19.18
CA THR A 104 -8.93 14.98 -18.82
C THR A 104 -7.91 15.94 -18.17
N ASP A 105 -6.65 15.54 -17.97
CA ASP A 105 -5.65 16.46 -17.42
C ASP A 105 -5.21 17.51 -18.45
N THR A 106 -5.54 18.77 -18.16
CA THR A 106 -5.16 19.92 -19.01
C THR A 106 -3.63 20.00 -19.19
N LEU A 107 -3.19 20.39 -20.41
CA LEU A 107 -1.77 20.54 -20.77
C LEU A 107 -0.95 21.37 -19.77
N PHE A 108 -1.60 22.33 -19.11
CA PHE A 108 -0.96 23.19 -18.10
C PHE A 108 -0.61 22.43 -16.80
N LYS A 109 -1.49 21.57 -16.29
CA LYS A 109 -1.21 20.69 -15.12
C LYS A 109 -0.09 19.70 -15.44
N ARG A 110 -0.01 19.24 -16.68
CA ARG A 110 1.00 18.28 -17.15
C ARG A 110 2.39 18.90 -17.19
N SER A 111 2.54 20.16 -17.63
CA SER A 111 3.85 20.84 -17.71
C SER A 111 4.40 21.24 -16.34
N THR A 112 3.55 21.74 -15.44
CA THR A 112 3.96 22.08 -14.06
C THR A 112 4.35 20.87 -13.25
N ALA A 113 3.62 19.75 -13.38
CA ALA A 113 3.98 18.49 -12.75
C ALA A 113 5.33 17.97 -13.27
N GLN A 114 5.56 17.96 -14.60
CA GLN A 114 6.84 17.53 -15.17
C GLN A 114 8.03 18.40 -14.70
N GLY A 115 7.84 19.71 -14.59
CA GLY A 115 8.83 20.63 -14.04
C GLY A 115 9.19 20.32 -12.60
N PHE A 116 8.20 20.07 -11.76
CA PHE A 116 8.39 19.68 -10.35
C PHE A 116 9.16 18.35 -10.20
N TYR A 117 8.82 17.32 -10.99
CA TYR A 117 9.52 16.03 -10.94
C TYR A 117 10.96 16.12 -11.45
N LYS A 118 11.19 16.90 -12.51
CA LYS A 118 12.54 17.16 -13.02
C LYS A 118 13.40 17.86 -11.96
N PHE A 119 12.82 18.79 -11.23
CA PHE A 119 13.46 19.49 -10.12
C PHE A 119 13.74 18.54 -8.94
N MET A 120 12.79 17.71 -8.53
CA MET A 120 12.97 16.73 -7.45
C MET A 120 14.03 15.67 -7.82
N LYS A 121 14.03 15.20 -9.06
CA LYS A 121 15.05 14.27 -9.56
C LYS A 121 16.44 14.91 -9.57
N MET A 122 16.56 16.20 -9.87
CA MET A 122 17.81 16.95 -9.80
C MET A 122 18.30 17.09 -8.35
N LEU A 123 17.40 17.08 -7.37
CA LEU A 123 17.70 17.06 -5.93
C LEU A 123 17.99 15.64 -5.41
N GLY A 124 18.07 14.63 -6.29
CA GLY A 124 18.36 13.24 -5.91
C GLY A 124 17.19 12.46 -5.34
N VAL A 125 15.96 12.99 -5.42
CA VAL A 125 14.75 12.33 -4.92
C VAL A 125 14.00 11.71 -6.09
N ASP A 126 14.05 10.40 -6.23
CA ASP A 126 13.25 9.63 -7.19
C ASP A 126 11.82 9.44 -6.63
N ILE A 127 10.99 10.45 -6.81
CA ILE A 127 9.57 10.33 -6.46
C ILE A 127 8.85 9.55 -7.56
N VAL A 128 8.29 8.40 -7.21
CA VAL A 128 7.36 7.69 -8.11
C VAL A 128 6.09 8.54 -8.23
N TYR A 129 5.83 9.03 -9.45
CA TYR A 129 4.69 9.92 -9.73
C TYR A 129 3.36 9.20 -9.44
N ASN A 130 2.42 9.90 -8.78
CA ASN A 130 1.02 9.49 -8.65
C ASN A 130 0.80 8.13 -7.96
N HIS A 131 1.74 7.69 -7.08
CA HIS A 131 1.54 6.49 -6.28
C HIS A 131 0.56 6.77 -5.13
N ALA A 132 -0.48 5.95 -5.07
CA ALA A 132 -1.37 5.87 -3.93
C ALA A 132 -0.69 5.08 -2.78
N ASP A 133 -1.38 4.94 -1.65
CA ASP A 133 -0.96 4.03 -0.59
C ASP A 133 -1.24 2.55 -0.95
N TYR A 134 -1.73 2.30 -2.18
CA TYR A 134 -1.80 0.99 -2.81
C TYR A 134 -0.39 0.51 -3.16
N ARG A 135 0.15 -0.35 -2.31
CA ARG A 135 1.56 -0.72 -2.36
C ARG A 135 1.78 -2.10 -1.77
N LEU A 136 2.63 -2.90 -2.43
CA LEU A 136 3.22 -4.09 -1.83
C LEU A 136 4.55 -3.74 -1.18
N MET A 137 4.78 -4.26 0.02
CA MET A 137 6.07 -4.23 0.70
C MET A 137 6.45 -5.64 1.15
N GLY A 138 7.59 -6.12 0.70
CA GLY A 138 8.18 -7.38 1.14
C GLY A 138 8.72 -7.27 2.58
N LYS A 139 8.99 -8.43 3.17
CA LYS A 139 9.47 -8.56 4.56
C LYS A 139 10.68 -7.67 4.85
N ARG A 140 11.66 -7.64 3.95
CA ARG A 140 12.88 -6.83 4.11
C ARG A 140 12.59 -5.34 4.12
N ALA A 141 11.68 -4.88 3.25
CA ALA A 141 11.25 -3.49 3.22
C ALA A 141 10.48 -3.11 4.49
N LEU A 142 9.61 -4.00 5.00
CA LEU A 142 8.90 -3.81 6.27
C LEU A 142 9.86 -3.77 7.48
N ASP A 143 10.89 -4.64 7.49
CA ASP A 143 11.90 -4.66 8.55
C ASP A 143 12.76 -3.37 8.54
N ALA A 144 13.09 -2.85 7.36
CA ALA A 144 13.78 -1.58 7.24
C ALA A 144 12.89 -0.39 7.67
N LEU A 145 11.62 -0.37 7.24
CA LEU A 145 10.65 0.65 7.67
C LEU A 145 10.51 0.70 9.20
N ALA A 146 10.54 -0.44 9.87
CA ALA A 146 10.43 -0.53 11.33
C ALA A 146 11.61 0.10 12.10
N GLN A 147 12.70 0.43 11.42
CA GLN A 147 13.85 1.12 12.04
C GLN A 147 13.66 2.63 12.14
N TYR A 148 12.73 3.20 11.36
CA TYR A 148 12.36 4.61 11.45
C TYR A 148 11.46 4.81 12.68
N LYS A 149 11.90 5.65 13.61
CA LYS A 149 11.23 5.87 14.91
C LYS A 149 10.56 7.24 15.03
N GLU A 150 10.49 7.99 13.94
CA GLU A 150 9.85 9.29 13.93
C GLU A 150 8.35 9.18 14.23
N VAL A 151 7.84 10.13 15.01
CA VAL A 151 6.43 10.14 15.44
C VAL A 151 5.47 10.44 14.27
N ASN A 152 5.94 11.19 13.27
CA ASN A 152 5.16 11.60 12.09
C ASN A 152 5.83 11.06 10.82
N LEU A 153 5.75 9.76 10.60
CA LEU A 153 6.28 9.12 9.42
C LEU A 153 5.49 9.53 8.17
N PHE A 154 6.16 10.15 7.22
CA PHE A 154 5.63 10.36 5.89
C PHE A 154 5.99 9.17 4.99
N LEU A 155 5.17 8.12 5.01
CA LEU A 155 5.46 6.85 4.35
C LEU A 155 5.74 6.99 2.85
N ARG A 156 5.07 7.93 2.16
CA ARG A 156 5.30 8.18 0.73
C ARG A 156 6.70 8.73 0.42
N GLY A 157 7.34 9.40 1.40
CA GLY A 157 8.71 9.88 1.28
C GLY A 157 9.73 8.84 1.71
N ILE A 158 9.47 8.17 2.83
CA ILE A 158 10.44 7.24 3.46
C ILE A 158 10.59 5.95 2.67
N VAL A 159 9.50 5.36 2.16
CA VAL A 159 9.58 4.06 1.47
C VAL A 159 10.51 4.09 0.25
N PRO A 160 10.53 5.12 -0.62
CA PRO A 160 11.52 5.22 -1.68
C PRO A 160 12.96 5.33 -1.17
N GLU A 161 13.19 6.01 -0.04
CA GLU A 161 14.53 6.20 0.57
C GLU A 161 15.12 4.91 1.14
N ILE A 162 14.30 3.91 1.43
CA ILE A 162 14.76 2.59 1.88
C ILE A 162 15.68 1.93 0.83
N GLY A 163 15.51 2.25 -0.46
CA GLY A 163 16.45 1.93 -1.52
C GLY A 163 16.42 0.48 -2.01
N PHE A 164 15.38 -0.30 -1.72
CA PHE A 164 15.22 -1.63 -2.29
C PHE A 164 14.77 -1.59 -3.75
N LYS A 165 15.05 -2.68 -4.47
CA LYS A 165 14.52 -2.88 -5.84
C LYS A 165 13.00 -2.70 -5.83
N SER A 166 12.51 -1.77 -6.64
CA SER A 166 11.09 -1.46 -6.73
C SER A 166 10.51 -1.81 -8.10
N GLY A 167 9.21 -2.03 -8.14
CA GLY A 167 8.41 -2.26 -9.32
C GLY A 167 7.18 -1.36 -9.35
N VAL A 168 6.51 -1.33 -10.48
CA VAL A 168 5.27 -0.58 -10.68
C VAL A 168 4.21 -1.48 -11.30
N VAL A 169 2.99 -1.38 -10.80
CA VAL A 169 1.77 -1.94 -11.38
C VAL A 169 0.83 -0.79 -11.65
N THR A 170 0.34 -0.68 -12.88
CA THR A 170 -0.64 0.34 -13.26
C THR A 170 -2.04 -0.21 -13.17
N TYR A 171 -2.99 0.61 -12.72
CA TYR A 171 -4.39 0.21 -12.57
C TYR A 171 -5.34 1.38 -12.84
N ASP A 172 -6.58 1.04 -13.13
CA ASP A 172 -7.67 2.01 -13.30
C ASP A 172 -8.41 2.20 -11.98
N ARG A 173 -8.74 3.45 -11.66
CA ARG A 173 -9.54 3.75 -10.48
C ARG A 173 -11.02 3.69 -10.84
N HIS A 174 -11.80 2.96 -10.05
CA HIS A 174 -13.24 2.99 -10.18
C HIS A 174 -13.83 4.27 -9.59
N ASP A 175 -14.86 4.82 -10.25
CA ASP A 175 -15.64 5.90 -9.67
C ASP A 175 -16.51 5.34 -8.54
N ALA A 176 -16.49 6.02 -7.38
CA ALA A 176 -17.32 5.66 -6.23
C ALA A 176 -18.77 6.08 -6.44
#